data_7ea826e92ab2a0beeecd1f69249997cd
#
_entry.id   7ea826e92ab2a0beeecd1f69249997cd
#
_cell.length_a   1.000
_cell.length_b   1.000
_cell.length_c   1.000
_cell.angle_alpha   90.00
_cell.angle_beta   90.00
_cell.angle_gamma   90.00
#
_symmetry.space_group_name_H-M   'P 1'
#
loop_
_entity.id
_entity.type
_entity.pdbx_description
1 polymer ?
#
loop_
_entity_poly.entity_id
_entity_poly.type
_entity_poly.pdbx_seq_one_letter_code
_entity_poly.pdbx_strand_id
1 'polypeptide(L)'
;YQITGDTEFNEIFLSDVRIPHENVFGDVGGGWAAAVTTLMNERVALGGGVPKQGTGPIADLMHIWEERKGSLDDVSASVMRDRISELWIQAEALRLTNWRAREASKSGNPGPEGSVGKLMSAEMNQKIYELCMDIIGPEALTFEAGYERNRGDGSSWARSSLKYSFLRSRANTIEGGTSEVMRNILGERVLGLPGDVRVDKDINWVDVPRN
;
A
#
# COMPACT_ATOMS: atom_id res chain seq x y z
N TYR A 1 -18.10 -6.33 4.59
CA TYR A 1 -17.07 -6.82 5.51
C TYR A 1 -15.78 -7.07 4.73
N GLN A 2 -14.65 -6.60 5.27
CA GLN A 2 -13.32 -6.87 4.76
C GLN A 2 -12.82 -8.24 5.22
N ILE A 3 -11.74 -8.74 4.62
CA ILE A 3 -11.11 -10.00 5.05
C ILE A 3 -10.64 -9.97 6.51
N THR A 4 -10.39 -8.78 7.05
CA THR A 4 -10.05 -8.52 8.46
C THR A 4 -11.25 -8.56 9.40
N GLY A 5 -12.49 -8.64 8.88
CA GLY A 5 -13.72 -8.47 9.62
C GLY A 5 -14.15 -7.01 9.81
N ASP A 6 -13.39 -6.05 9.31
CA ASP A 6 -13.74 -4.62 9.38
C ASP A 6 -14.92 -4.25 8.46
N THR A 7 -15.56 -3.13 8.77
CA THR A 7 -16.73 -2.59 8.03
C THR A 7 -16.54 -1.12 7.70
N GLU A 8 -15.36 -0.75 7.19
CA GLU A 8 -15.01 0.66 6.94
C GLU A 8 -15.49 1.19 5.60
N PHE A 9 -15.87 0.29 4.66
CA PHE A 9 -16.42 0.69 3.37
C PHE A 9 -17.92 0.98 3.47
N ASN A 10 -18.34 2.02 2.80
CA ASN A 10 -19.73 2.48 2.78
C ASN A 10 -20.20 2.65 1.34
N GLU A 11 -21.50 2.47 1.12
CA GLU A 11 -22.17 2.82 -0.12
C GLU A 11 -22.93 4.13 0.08
N ILE A 12 -22.90 5.00 -0.93
CA ILE A 12 -23.62 6.26 -0.94
C ILE A 12 -24.60 6.22 -2.11
N PHE A 13 -25.88 6.32 -1.80
CA PHE A 13 -26.96 6.38 -2.79
C PHE A 13 -27.36 7.84 -3.00
N LEU A 14 -27.22 8.33 -4.23
CA LEU A 14 -27.60 9.70 -4.62
C LEU A 14 -28.82 9.63 -5.55
N SER A 15 -29.99 10.16 -5.10
CA SER A 15 -31.20 10.22 -5.87
C SER A 15 -31.60 11.67 -6.06
N ASP A 16 -31.64 12.16 -7.31
CA ASP A 16 -32.05 13.49 -7.69
C ASP A 16 -31.38 14.65 -6.91
N VAL A 17 -30.12 14.43 -6.48
CA VAL A 17 -29.36 15.43 -5.74
C VAL A 17 -29.04 16.61 -6.67
N ARG A 18 -29.44 17.81 -6.28
CA ARG A 18 -29.19 19.06 -7.00
C ARG A 18 -27.99 19.76 -6.37
N ILE A 19 -26.96 20.00 -7.16
CA ILE A 19 -25.74 20.72 -6.75
C ILE A 19 -25.76 22.09 -7.42
N PRO A 20 -25.71 23.21 -6.67
CA PRO A 20 -25.57 24.54 -7.23
C PRO A 20 -24.35 24.67 -8.13
N HIS A 21 -24.45 25.47 -9.19
CA HIS A 21 -23.38 25.60 -10.17
C HIS A 21 -22.06 26.14 -9.55
N GLU A 22 -22.17 27.01 -8.56
CA GLU A 22 -21.01 27.53 -7.81
C GLU A 22 -20.21 26.47 -7.04
N ASN A 23 -20.78 25.29 -6.83
CA ASN A 23 -20.12 24.15 -6.19
C ASN A 23 -19.47 23.21 -7.21
N VAL A 24 -19.50 23.52 -8.50
CA VAL A 24 -18.78 22.75 -9.53
C VAL A 24 -17.29 23.10 -9.44
N PHE A 25 -16.47 22.08 -9.26
CA PHE A 25 -15.02 22.25 -9.20
C PHE A 25 -14.41 22.12 -10.60
N GLY A 26 -13.76 23.17 -11.07
CA GLY A 26 -13.17 23.25 -12.40
C GLY A 26 -14.19 23.48 -13.52
N ASP A 27 -13.76 23.34 -14.76
CA ASP A 27 -14.60 23.55 -15.94
C ASP A 27 -15.52 22.33 -16.19
N VAL A 28 -16.69 22.59 -16.78
CA VAL A 28 -17.58 21.53 -17.25
C VAL A 28 -16.86 20.71 -18.33
N GLY A 29 -16.78 19.40 -18.13
CA GLY A 29 -16.00 18.48 -18.97
C GLY A 29 -14.53 18.29 -18.53
N GLY A 30 -14.04 19.11 -17.56
CA GLY A 30 -12.68 19.04 -17.03
C GLY A 30 -12.46 18.05 -15.86
N GLY A 31 -13.49 17.27 -15.48
CA GLY A 31 -13.47 16.42 -14.28
C GLY A 31 -12.34 15.39 -14.24
N TRP A 32 -11.91 14.88 -15.40
CA TRP A 32 -10.78 13.94 -15.45
C TRP A 32 -9.46 14.56 -14.96
N ALA A 33 -9.17 15.79 -15.36
CA ALA A 33 -7.97 16.50 -14.89
C ALA A 33 -8.01 16.74 -13.36
N ALA A 34 -9.18 17.11 -12.84
CA ALA A 34 -9.40 17.27 -11.40
C ALA A 34 -9.19 15.95 -10.65
N ALA A 35 -9.76 14.84 -11.14
CA ALA A 35 -9.59 13.51 -10.57
C ALA A 35 -8.12 13.07 -10.55
N VAL A 36 -7.40 13.26 -11.66
CA VAL A 36 -5.96 12.93 -11.73
C VAL A 36 -5.16 13.74 -10.73
N THR A 37 -5.46 15.03 -10.57
CA THR A 37 -4.80 15.88 -9.57
C THR A 37 -5.04 15.35 -8.15
N THR A 38 -6.25 14.96 -7.83
CA THR A 38 -6.61 14.36 -6.53
C THR A 38 -5.81 13.08 -6.27
N LEU A 39 -5.79 12.16 -7.25
CA LEU A 39 -5.04 10.90 -7.14
C LEU A 39 -3.52 11.10 -7.01
N MET A 40 -2.97 12.14 -7.65
CA MET A 40 -1.54 12.47 -7.49
C MET A 40 -1.23 12.99 -6.09
N ASN A 41 -2.09 13.86 -5.53
CA ASN A 41 -1.91 14.37 -4.17
C ASN A 41 -2.09 13.29 -3.11
N GLU A 42 -3.04 12.37 -3.30
CA GLU A 42 -3.21 11.21 -2.43
C GLU A 42 -1.93 10.39 -2.33
N ARG A 43 -1.26 10.12 -3.44
CA ARG A 43 0.02 9.36 -3.44
C ARG A 43 1.11 10.06 -2.64
N VAL A 44 1.18 11.39 -2.71
CA VAL A 44 2.13 12.17 -1.90
C VAL A 44 1.78 12.06 -0.42
N ALA A 45 0.50 12.15 -0.08
CA ALA A 45 0.04 12.04 1.30
C ALA A 45 0.25 10.62 1.88
N LEU A 46 -0.01 9.58 1.09
CA LEU A 46 0.20 8.18 1.48
C LEU A 46 1.68 7.79 1.50
N GLY A 47 2.53 8.48 0.74
CA GLY A 47 3.98 8.23 0.69
C GLY A 47 4.71 8.41 2.01
N GLY A 48 4.05 8.93 3.04
CA GLY A 48 4.53 9.04 4.42
C GLY A 48 5.80 9.86 4.57
N GLY A 49 6.13 10.20 5.81
CA GLY A 49 7.44 10.75 6.16
C GLY A 49 8.55 9.69 6.03
N VAL A 50 9.80 10.12 6.13
CA VAL A 50 10.92 9.17 6.26
C VAL A 50 10.84 8.52 7.64
N PRO A 51 10.52 7.23 7.76
CA PRO A 51 10.47 6.57 9.05
C PRO A 51 11.88 6.48 9.66
N LYS A 52 11.95 6.32 10.97
CA LYS A 52 13.22 5.95 11.61
C LYS A 52 13.62 4.55 11.16
N GLN A 53 14.92 4.30 11.10
CA GLN A 53 15.46 2.97 10.81
C GLN A 53 14.88 1.92 11.76
N GLY A 54 14.51 0.77 11.22
CA GLY A 54 13.98 -0.35 12.00
C GLY A 54 12.59 -0.11 12.60
N THR A 55 11.79 0.82 12.07
CA THR A 55 10.40 1.06 12.51
C THR A 55 9.39 0.61 11.45
N GLY A 56 8.12 0.52 11.84
CA GLY A 56 7.03 0.03 10.97
C GLY A 56 7.03 -1.51 10.88
N PRO A 57 6.54 -2.09 9.77
CA PRO A 57 6.37 -3.53 9.64
C PRO A 57 7.63 -4.35 9.92
N ILE A 58 8.81 -3.83 9.58
CA ILE A 58 10.08 -4.52 9.89
C ILE A 58 10.34 -4.65 11.39
N ALA A 59 9.87 -3.70 12.20
CA ALA A 59 9.96 -3.79 13.66
C ALA A 59 9.08 -4.92 14.21
N ASP A 60 7.91 -5.12 13.62
CA ASP A 60 7.01 -6.23 14.00
C ASP A 60 7.67 -7.58 13.72
N LEU A 61 8.33 -7.71 12.56
CA LEU A 61 9.08 -8.91 12.20
C LEU A 61 10.25 -9.16 13.16
N MET A 62 11.02 -8.12 13.49
CA MET A 62 12.14 -8.24 14.45
C MET A 62 11.65 -8.63 15.83
N HIS A 63 10.51 -8.11 16.26
CA HIS A 63 9.93 -8.43 17.54
C HIS A 63 9.52 -9.90 17.65
N ILE A 64 8.74 -10.41 16.70
CA ILE A 64 8.33 -11.82 16.72
C ILE A 64 9.53 -12.77 16.55
N TRP A 65 10.54 -12.38 15.78
CA TRP A 65 11.78 -13.12 15.68
C TRP A 65 12.47 -13.26 17.03
N GLU A 66 12.67 -12.17 17.75
CA GLU A 66 13.29 -12.19 19.08
C GLU A 66 12.53 -13.08 20.07
N GLU A 67 11.21 -13.09 20.01
CA GLU A 67 10.37 -13.91 20.87
C GLU A 67 10.44 -15.40 20.55
N ARG A 68 10.59 -15.77 19.26
CA ARG A 68 10.43 -17.15 18.80
C ARG A 68 11.71 -17.85 18.37
N LYS A 69 12.81 -17.14 18.10
CA LYS A 69 14.07 -17.73 17.59
C LYS A 69 14.61 -18.87 18.46
N GLY A 70 14.40 -18.83 19.77
CA GLY A 70 14.85 -19.87 20.71
C GLY A 70 14.03 -21.17 20.67
N SER A 71 12.86 -21.19 19.99
CA SER A 71 12.03 -22.37 19.82
C SER A 71 12.26 -23.10 18.49
N LEU A 72 13.10 -22.56 17.62
CA LEU A 72 13.42 -23.12 16.30
C LEU A 72 14.69 -24.00 16.38
N ASP A 73 14.75 -25.04 15.55
CA ASP A 73 15.98 -25.76 15.33
C ASP A 73 17.01 -24.88 14.56
N ASP A 74 18.27 -25.24 14.60
CA ASP A 74 19.37 -24.45 14.03
C ASP A 74 19.23 -24.19 12.52
N VAL A 75 18.71 -25.17 11.77
CA VAL A 75 18.51 -25.05 10.32
C VAL A 75 17.39 -24.07 10.04
N SER A 76 16.24 -24.25 10.67
CA SER A 76 15.08 -23.35 10.55
C SER A 76 15.45 -21.92 10.97
N ALA A 77 16.16 -21.77 12.08
CA ALA A 77 16.62 -20.47 12.56
C ALA A 77 17.59 -19.80 11.58
N SER A 78 18.46 -20.55 10.92
CA SER A 78 19.37 -20.02 9.90
C SER A 78 18.63 -19.52 8.66
N VAL A 79 17.68 -20.30 8.14
CA VAL A 79 16.85 -19.93 6.99
C VAL A 79 16.00 -18.68 7.29
N MET A 80 15.38 -18.64 8.47
CA MET A 80 14.56 -17.47 8.86
C MET A 80 15.44 -16.22 8.99
N ARG A 81 16.62 -16.33 9.56
CA ARG A 81 17.57 -15.20 9.70
C ARG A 81 17.97 -14.64 8.34
N ASP A 82 18.22 -15.48 7.36
CA ASP A 82 18.53 -15.06 5.99
C ASP A 82 17.39 -14.26 5.36
N ARG A 83 16.17 -14.81 5.41
CA ARG A 83 14.94 -14.12 4.93
C ARG A 83 14.71 -12.78 5.64
N ILE A 84 14.91 -12.71 6.96
CA ILE A 84 14.81 -11.49 7.75
C ILE A 84 15.84 -10.46 7.28
N SER A 85 17.08 -10.90 7.05
CA SER A 85 18.17 -10.03 6.59
C SER A 85 17.85 -9.42 5.22
N GLU A 86 17.30 -10.21 4.31
CA GLU A 86 16.85 -9.73 3.00
C GLU A 86 15.76 -8.64 3.14
N LEU A 87 14.74 -8.88 3.96
CA LEU A 87 13.66 -7.92 4.18
C LEU A 87 14.16 -6.66 4.91
N TRP A 88 15.13 -6.80 5.81
CA TRP A 88 15.77 -5.65 6.46
C TRP A 88 16.47 -4.76 5.43
N ILE A 89 17.23 -5.36 4.51
CA ILE A 89 17.91 -4.63 3.43
C ILE A 89 16.89 -3.92 2.54
N GLN A 90 15.80 -4.59 2.18
CA GLN A 90 14.72 -3.99 1.38
C GLN A 90 14.05 -2.82 2.11
N ALA A 91 13.79 -2.96 3.42
CA ALA A 91 13.21 -1.91 4.24
C ALA A 91 14.13 -0.68 4.34
N GLU A 92 15.42 -0.89 4.47
CA GLU A 92 16.40 0.22 4.50
C GLU A 92 16.55 0.89 3.13
N ALA A 93 16.57 0.11 2.06
CA ALA A 93 16.57 0.66 0.69
C ALA A 93 15.33 1.52 0.43
N LEU A 94 14.14 1.08 0.87
CA LEU A 94 12.91 1.85 0.78
C LEU A 94 13.00 3.14 1.61
N ARG A 95 13.49 3.06 2.83
CA ARG A 95 13.68 4.22 3.71
C ARG A 95 14.57 5.28 3.06
N LEU A 96 15.69 4.86 2.48
CA LEU A 96 16.63 5.76 1.78
C LEU A 96 16.01 6.33 0.50
N THR A 97 15.22 5.55 -0.22
CA THR A 97 14.47 6.01 -1.40
C THR A 97 13.45 7.10 -1.00
N ASN A 98 12.70 6.89 0.09
CA ASN A 98 11.77 7.88 0.61
C ASN A 98 12.49 9.14 1.11
N TRP A 99 13.67 9.00 1.70
CA TRP A 99 14.49 10.15 2.08
C TRP A 99 14.91 10.95 0.84
N ARG A 100 15.40 10.29 -0.22
CA ARG A 100 15.74 10.94 -1.49
C ARG A 100 14.52 11.66 -2.08
N ALA A 101 13.35 11.02 -2.10
CA ALA A 101 12.10 11.63 -2.55
C ALA A 101 11.77 12.91 -1.78
N ARG A 102 11.90 12.88 -0.46
CA ARG A 102 11.66 14.03 0.41
C ARG A 102 12.64 15.18 0.14
N GLU A 103 13.91 14.87 -0.06
CA GLU A 103 14.89 15.90 -0.39
C GLU A 103 14.62 16.50 -1.78
N ALA A 104 14.28 15.68 -2.78
CA ALA A 104 13.93 16.17 -4.12
C ALA A 104 12.68 17.07 -4.12
N SER A 105 11.66 16.75 -3.32
CA SER A 105 10.43 17.54 -3.23
C SER A 105 10.67 18.96 -2.68
N LYS A 106 11.73 19.19 -1.91
CA LYS A 106 12.10 20.54 -1.43
C LYS A 106 12.54 21.46 -2.57
N SER A 107 13.02 20.92 -3.66
CA SER A 107 13.38 21.66 -4.87
C SER A 107 12.25 21.81 -5.88
N GLY A 108 11.03 21.39 -5.54
CA GLY A 108 9.81 21.62 -6.32
C GLY A 108 9.53 20.65 -7.45
N ASN A 109 10.32 19.58 -7.60
CA ASN A 109 10.10 18.56 -8.63
C ASN A 109 10.13 17.16 -8.02
N PRO A 110 8.98 16.64 -7.52
CA PRO A 110 8.91 15.26 -7.07
C PRO A 110 9.15 14.32 -8.25
N GLY A 111 10.16 13.46 -8.11
CA GLY A 111 10.49 12.43 -9.08
C GLY A 111 9.54 11.22 -9.01
N PRO A 112 9.93 10.12 -9.65
CA PRO A 112 9.14 8.89 -9.68
C PRO A 112 9.15 8.13 -8.34
N GLU A 113 9.90 8.61 -7.36
CA GLU A 113 10.14 7.95 -6.08
C GLU A 113 8.85 7.59 -5.34
N GLY A 114 7.80 8.42 -5.47
CA GLY A 114 6.50 8.12 -4.87
C GLY A 114 5.88 6.82 -5.40
N SER A 115 5.99 6.56 -6.70
CA SER A 115 5.52 5.31 -7.31
C SER A 115 6.42 4.13 -6.94
N VAL A 116 7.75 4.33 -6.89
CA VAL A 116 8.70 3.31 -6.41
C VAL A 116 8.41 2.98 -4.96
N GLY A 117 8.29 3.99 -4.10
CA GLY A 117 8.01 3.82 -2.69
C GLY A 117 6.71 3.04 -2.43
N LYS A 118 5.63 3.39 -3.14
CA LYS A 118 4.34 2.68 -3.04
C LYS A 118 4.46 1.22 -3.46
N LEU A 119 5.07 0.94 -4.60
CA LEU A 119 5.25 -0.42 -5.09
C LEU A 119 6.08 -1.27 -4.12
N MET A 120 7.25 -0.77 -3.72
CA MET A 120 8.14 -1.48 -2.80
C MET A 120 7.49 -1.71 -1.43
N SER A 121 6.86 -0.69 -0.84
CA SER A 121 6.23 -0.82 0.47
C SER A 121 5.08 -1.83 0.46
N ALA A 122 4.25 -1.81 -0.57
CA ALA A 122 3.10 -2.70 -0.68
C ALA A 122 3.50 -4.17 -0.76
N GLU A 123 4.46 -4.49 -1.62
CA GLU A 123 4.95 -5.86 -1.81
C GLU A 123 5.80 -6.34 -0.62
N MET A 124 6.61 -5.46 -0.05
CA MET A 124 7.42 -5.76 1.12
C MET A 124 6.55 -6.03 2.36
N ASN A 125 5.49 -5.26 2.58
CA ASN A 125 4.58 -5.49 3.70
C ASN A 125 3.96 -6.90 3.66
N GLN A 126 3.55 -7.36 2.48
CA GLN A 126 3.04 -8.72 2.33
C GLN A 126 4.09 -9.76 2.73
N LYS A 127 5.32 -9.62 2.20
CA LYS A 127 6.42 -10.55 2.52
C LYS A 127 6.80 -10.54 4.00
N ILE A 128 6.80 -9.37 4.63
CA ILE A 128 7.09 -9.23 6.07
C ILE A 128 6.05 -9.98 6.89
N TYR A 129 4.77 -9.72 6.65
CA TYR A 129 3.72 -10.36 7.46
C TYR A 129 3.53 -11.84 7.12
N GLU A 130 3.84 -12.28 5.89
CA GLU A 130 3.96 -13.72 5.56
C GLU A 130 5.06 -14.37 6.40
N LEU A 131 6.24 -13.76 6.47
CA LEU A 131 7.33 -14.29 7.29
C LEU A 131 6.98 -14.27 8.79
N CYS A 132 6.24 -13.28 9.27
CA CYS A 132 5.71 -13.30 10.64
C CYS A 132 4.81 -14.52 10.88
N MET A 133 3.93 -14.86 9.92
CA MET A 133 3.09 -16.06 10.04
C MET A 133 3.91 -17.34 10.02
N ASP A 134 4.93 -17.43 9.17
CA ASP A 134 5.85 -18.58 9.14
C ASP A 134 6.56 -18.77 10.50
N ILE A 135 7.01 -17.69 11.14
CA ILE A 135 7.66 -17.71 12.46
C ILE A 135 6.69 -18.10 13.57
N ILE A 136 5.45 -17.63 13.52
CA ILE A 136 4.40 -17.98 14.48
C ILE A 136 4.04 -19.48 14.35
N GLY A 137 4.07 -20.01 13.14
CA GLY A 137 3.77 -21.41 12.84
C GLY A 137 2.28 -21.73 12.98
N PRO A 138 1.91 -22.92 13.50
CA PRO A 138 0.50 -23.37 13.54
C PRO A 138 -0.47 -22.41 14.25
N GLU A 139 -0.01 -21.63 15.21
CA GLU A 139 -0.82 -20.62 15.88
C GLU A 139 -1.33 -19.52 14.92
N ALA A 140 -0.65 -19.32 13.78
CA ALA A 140 -1.08 -18.38 12.75
C ALA A 140 -2.41 -18.77 12.08
N LEU A 141 -2.80 -20.04 12.14
CA LEU A 141 -4.05 -20.55 11.57
C LEU A 141 -5.30 -20.15 12.37
N THR A 142 -5.10 -19.68 13.60
CA THR A 142 -6.20 -19.21 14.43
C THR A 142 -6.33 -17.69 14.34
N PHE A 143 -7.54 -17.19 14.08
CA PHE A 143 -7.83 -15.77 14.15
C PHE A 143 -8.60 -15.51 15.44
N GLU A 144 -8.16 -14.53 16.22
CA GLU A 144 -8.85 -14.11 17.44
C GLU A 144 -10.15 -13.40 17.05
N ALA A 145 -11.17 -14.18 16.75
CA ALA A 145 -12.47 -13.70 16.34
C ALA A 145 -13.27 -13.25 17.55
N GLY A 146 -13.19 -11.97 17.89
CA GLY A 146 -14.32 -11.28 18.47
C GLY A 146 -15.03 -10.53 17.36
N TYR A 147 -16.29 -10.78 17.10
CA TYR A 147 -17.13 -9.94 16.25
C TYR A 147 -17.26 -8.51 16.80
N GLU A 148 -17.03 -8.35 18.07
CA GLU A 148 -16.93 -7.04 18.72
C GLU A 148 -15.45 -6.61 18.70
N ARG A 149 -15.09 -5.91 17.67
CA ARG A 149 -13.89 -5.10 17.71
C ARG A 149 -14.13 -3.96 18.70
N ASN A 150 -13.68 -4.12 19.90
CA ASN A 150 -13.39 -3.00 20.75
C ASN A 150 -12.28 -2.18 20.07
N ARG A 151 -12.68 -1.22 19.25
CA ARG A 151 -11.79 -0.13 18.86
C ARG A 151 -11.45 0.58 20.18
N GLY A 152 -10.27 0.25 20.75
CA GLY A 152 -9.77 1.03 21.86
C GLY A 152 -9.73 2.50 21.44
N ASP A 153 -10.27 3.38 22.23
CA ASP A 153 -10.12 4.85 22.25
C ASP A 153 -10.03 5.64 20.93
N GLY A 154 -10.56 5.13 19.85
CA GLY A 154 -10.70 5.87 18.60
C GLY A 154 -9.45 5.96 17.73
N SER A 155 -8.33 5.33 18.09
CA SER A 155 -7.20 5.21 17.17
C SER A 155 -7.39 4.00 16.24
N SER A 156 -7.82 4.25 15.02
CA SER A 156 -7.97 3.24 13.96
C SER A 156 -6.65 2.50 13.61
N TRP A 157 -5.57 2.92 14.22
CA TRP A 157 -4.21 2.44 14.02
C TRP A 157 -3.61 1.78 15.29
N ALA A 158 -4.41 1.60 16.35
CA ALA A 158 -3.98 0.87 17.52
C ALA A 158 -3.60 -0.57 17.11
N ARG A 159 -2.42 -1.01 17.52
CA ARG A 159 -1.74 -2.25 17.18
C ARG A 159 -2.71 -3.42 17.04
N SER A 160 -3.05 -3.70 15.82
CA SER A 160 -3.69 -4.93 15.42
C SER A 160 -2.69 -6.08 15.58
N SER A 161 -3.18 -7.28 15.87
CA SER A 161 -2.32 -8.46 15.93
C SER A 161 -1.56 -8.66 14.62
N LEU A 162 -0.44 -9.36 14.63
CA LEU A 162 0.30 -9.71 13.41
C LEU A 162 -0.58 -10.42 12.38
N LYS A 163 -1.53 -11.24 12.84
CA LYS A 163 -2.51 -11.93 11.98
C LYS A 163 -3.45 -10.93 11.28
N TYR A 164 -3.89 -9.91 11.99
CA TYR A 164 -4.65 -8.83 11.39
C TYR A 164 -3.83 -8.09 10.33
N SER A 165 -2.60 -7.72 10.65
CA SER A 165 -1.69 -7.04 9.74
C SER A 165 -1.39 -7.88 8.50
N PHE A 166 -1.26 -9.21 8.65
CA PHE A 166 -1.16 -10.15 7.54
C PHE A 166 -2.37 -10.07 6.61
N LEU A 167 -3.58 -10.16 7.14
CA LEU A 167 -4.81 -10.06 6.34
C LEU A 167 -4.93 -8.66 5.69
N ARG A 168 -4.71 -7.60 6.46
CA ARG A 168 -4.79 -6.21 5.98
C ARG A 168 -3.78 -5.91 4.87
N SER A 169 -2.58 -6.50 4.94
CA SER A 169 -1.53 -6.28 3.95
C SER A 169 -1.92 -6.71 2.53
N ARG A 170 -2.92 -7.62 2.40
CA ARG A 170 -3.41 -8.05 1.06
C ARG A 170 -3.94 -6.88 0.24
N ALA A 171 -4.53 -5.88 0.88
CA ALA A 171 -5.00 -4.68 0.21
C ALA A 171 -3.87 -3.75 -0.27
N ASN A 172 -2.68 -3.82 0.31
CA ASN A 172 -1.59 -2.88 0.00
C ASN A 172 -1.16 -2.91 -1.47
N THR A 173 -1.27 -4.04 -2.15
CA THR A 173 -0.95 -4.16 -3.58
C THR A 173 -2.11 -3.76 -4.51
N ILE A 174 -3.26 -3.39 -3.95
CA ILE A 174 -4.48 -3.02 -4.67
C ILE A 174 -4.83 -1.54 -4.47
N GLU A 175 -4.92 -1.11 -3.22
CA GLU A 175 -5.28 0.26 -2.83
C GLU A 175 -4.23 1.31 -3.26
N GLY A 176 -4.64 2.55 -3.49
CA GLY A 176 -3.73 3.63 -3.92
C GLY A 176 -3.07 3.41 -5.27
N GLY A 177 -3.64 2.54 -6.10
CA GLY A 177 -3.12 2.03 -7.36
C GLY A 177 -2.46 0.66 -7.20
N THR A 178 -2.81 -0.28 -8.11
CA THR A 178 -2.28 -1.64 -8.03
C THR A 178 -0.78 -1.70 -8.32
N SER A 179 -0.13 -2.78 -7.93
CA SER A 179 1.29 -3.02 -8.25
C SER A 179 1.54 -2.95 -9.75
N GLU A 180 0.62 -3.46 -10.57
CA GLU A 180 0.69 -3.43 -12.04
C GLU A 180 0.61 -2.01 -12.56
N VAL A 181 -0.34 -1.21 -12.05
CA VAL A 181 -0.44 0.23 -12.42
C VAL A 181 0.83 0.98 -12.04
N MET A 182 1.42 0.70 -10.88
CA MET A 182 2.70 1.32 -10.49
C MET A 182 3.82 0.92 -11.43
N ARG A 183 3.91 -0.35 -11.84
CA ARG A 183 4.91 -0.82 -12.82
C ARG A 183 4.73 -0.17 -14.18
N ASN A 184 3.49 -0.03 -14.66
CA ASN A 184 3.21 0.65 -15.93
C ASN A 184 3.63 2.13 -15.86
N ILE A 185 3.30 2.84 -14.78
CA ILE A 185 3.73 4.24 -14.60
C ILE A 185 5.25 4.36 -14.60
N LEU A 186 5.95 3.46 -13.90
CA LEU A 186 7.41 3.47 -13.85
C LEU A 186 8.02 3.09 -15.20
N GLY A 187 7.47 2.08 -15.87
CA GLY A 187 7.91 1.65 -17.20
C GLY A 187 7.77 2.76 -18.25
N GLU A 188 6.56 3.30 -18.38
CA GLU A 188 6.25 4.26 -19.44
C GLU A 188 6.85 5.66 -19.17
N ARG A 189 6.67 6.17 -17.94
CA ARG A 189 6.99 7.58 -17.63
C ARG A 189 8.40 7.81 -17.12
N VAL A 190 9.04 6.78 -16.55
CA VAL A 190 10.38 6.88 -15.97
C VAL A 190 11.42 6.24 -16.87
N LEU A 191 11.14 5.01 -17.33
CA LEU A 191 12.07 4.26 -18.20
C LEU A 191 11.86 4.53 -19.68
N GLY A 192 10.77 5.22 -20.08
CA GLY A 192 10.46 5.51 -21.47
C GLY A 192 10.12 4.27 -22.31
N LEU A 193 9.65 3.20 -21.66
CA LEU A 193 9.22 2.00 -22.36
C LEU A 193 7.92 2.24 -23.13
N PRO A 194 7.68 1.50 -24.23
CA PRO A 194 6.41 1.58 -24.94
C PRO A 194 5.24 1.24 -24.02
N GLY A 195 4.17 2.03 -24.10
CA GLY A 195 2.92 1.70 -23.41
C GLY A 195 2.19 0.55 -24.11
N ASP A 196 1.18 0.00 -23.42
CA ASP A 196 0.31 -1.02 -23.98
C ASP A 196 -0.44 -0.52 -25.23
N VAL A 197 -0.81 -1.46 -26.09
CA VAL A 197 -1.68 -1.16 -27.24
C VAL A 197 -3.02 -0.64 -26.75
N ARG A 198 -3.34 0.58 -27.13
CA ARG A 198 -4.58 1.27 -26.73
C ARG A 198 -5.54 1.37 -27.90
N VAL A 199 -6.66 0.65 -27.78
CA VAL A 199 -7.75 0.68 -28.78
C VAL A 199 -8.78 1.78 -28.49
N ASP A 200 -8.67 2.43 -27.36
CA ASP A 200 -9.57 3.47 -26.83
C ASP A 200 -9.02 4.90 -27.00
N LYS A 201 -7.80 5.03 -27.53
CA LYS A 201 -7.13 6.32 -27.64
C LYS A 201 -7.76 7.14 -28.78
N ASP A 202 -8.10 8.38 -28.45
CA ASP A 202 -8.62 9.37 -29.41
C ASP A 202 -9.98 9.02 -30.06
N ILE A 203 -10.74 8.10 -29.48
CA ILE A 203 -12.12 7.78 -29.88
C ILE A 203 -13.09 8.05 -28.74
N ASN A 204 -14.35 8.38 -29.11
CA ASN A 204 -15.38 8.61 -28.11
C ASN A 204 -15.68 7.30 -27.35
N TRP A 205 -16.03 7.41 -26.08
CA TRP A 205 -16.40 6.25 -25.25
C TRP A 205 -17.46 5.34 -25.86
N VAL A 206 -18.44 5.94 -26.56
CA VAL A 206 -19.55 5.21 -27.21
C VAL A 206 -19.04 4.33 -28.36
N ASP A 207 -17.92 4.71 -28.99
CA ASP A 207 -17.34 4.05 -30.15
C ASP A 207 -16.23 3.04 -29.80
N VAL A 208 -15.87 2.96 -28.49
CA VAL A 208 -14.86 2.00 -28.02
C VAL A 208 -15.38 0.57 -28.20
N PRO A 209 -14.64 -0.32 -28.88
CA PRO A 209 -15.02 -1.72 -29.05
C PRO A 209 -15.26 -2.38 -27.67
N ARG A 210 -16.41 -3.03 -27.53
CA ARG A 210 -16.78 -3.79 -26.32
C ARG A 210 -16.79 -5.26 -26.69
N ASN A 211 -16.01 -6.04 -25.97
CA ASN A 211 -16.02 -7.50 -26.08
C ASN A 211 -17.27 -8.07 -25.40
#